data_6a58f833d755aff1d1a0f9054ee89281
#
_entry.id   6a58f833d755aff1d1a0f9054ee89281
#
_cell.length_a   1.000
_cell.length_b   1.000
_cell.length_c   1.000
_cell.angle_alpha   90.00
_cell.angle_beta   90.00
_cell.angle_gamma   90.00
#
_symmetry.space_group_name_H-M   'P 1'
#
loop_
_entity.id
_entity.type
_entity.pdbx_description
1 polymer ?
#
loop_
_entity_poly.entity_id
_entity_poly.type
_entity_poly.pdbx_seq_one_letter_code
_entity_poly.pdbx_strand_id
1 'polypeptide(L)'
;MVYEKLRQIINEEVIIPFNKEKRSVIIKETSPGAKLKKVILEGFTNEDKFMAFKLDHKNLRLSQYLSQSQEKINKGCDAVIAAEINGNGYIFFCELKSDSPKGYEGQFLSSHAFVDYIDSLIGKFYELSLEKFKKIYVLFTSKKILAKPPVYPRPRKKTSKESKEIPLFIKGSCRKGSNPGCIDIRNYVR
;
A
#
# COMPACT_ATOMS: atom_id res chain seq x y z
N MET A 1 8.16 6.08 -19.41
CA MET A 1 6.92 6.09 -18.59
C MET A 1 7.27 6.02 -17.10
N VAL A 2 6.41 6.56 -16.20
CA VAL A 2 6.68 6.61 -14.74
C VAL A 2 6.93 5.22 -14.12
N TYR A 3 6.14 4.22 -14.50
CA TYR A 3 6.28 2.85 -13.99
C TYR A 3 7.61 2.19 -14.34
N GLU A 4 8.15 2.48 -15.52
CA GLU A 4 9.46 2.00 -15.94
C GLU A 4 10.56 2.62 -15.08
N LYS A 5 10.47 3.92 -14.78
CA LYS A 5 11.43 4.60 -13.91
C LYS A 5 11.33 4.11 -12.47
N LEU A 6 10.12 3.84 -11.98
CA LEU A 6 9.94 3.17 -10.69
C LEU A 6 10.68 1.83 -10.64
N ARG A 7 10.57 0.99 -11.68
CA ARG A 7 11.30 -0.30 -11.75
C ARG A 7 12.82 -0.13 -11.76
N GLN A 8 13.33 0.96 -12.32
CA GLN A 8 14.78 1.24 -12.37
C GLN A 8 15.36 1.74 -11.04
N ILE A 9 14.57 2.47 -10.24
CA ILE A 9 15.03 3.07 -8.98
C ILE A 9 14.72 2.25 -7.74
N ILE A 10 13.71 1.37 -7.79
CA ILE A 10 13.37 0.47 -6.69
C ILE A 10 14.25 -0.77 -6.77
N ASN A 11 14.85 -1.15 -5.63
CA ASN A 11 15.65 -2.36 -5.52
C ASN A 11 14.85 -3.59 -5.97
N GLU A 12 15.42 -4.41 -6.85
CA GLU A 12 14.76 -5.58 -7.43
C GLU A 12 14.32 -6.62 -6.39
N GLU A 13 15.05 -6.76 -5.28
CA GLU A 13 14.73 -7.70 -4.19
C GLU A 13 13.37 -7.44 -3.54
N VAL A 14 12.87 -6.22 -3.61
CA VAL A 14 11.57 -5.86 -3.02
C VAL A 14 10.44 -5.81 -4.05
N ILE A 15 10.72 -5.99 -5.33
CA ILE A 15 9.70 -5.97 -6.37
C ILE A 15 8.77 -7.18 -6.20
N ILE A 16 7.47 -6.93 -6.21
CA ILE A 16 6.45 -7.97 -6.21
C ILE A 16 6.08 -8.28 -7.66
N PRO A 17 6.26 -9.54 -8.12
CA PRO A 17 6.02 -9.89 -9.51
C PRO A 17 4.53 -9.81 -9.87
N PHE A 18 4.25 -9.31 -11.07
CA PHE A 18 2.93 -9.29 -11.65
C PHE A 18 2.63 -10.62 -12.37
N ASN A 19 1.49 -11.23 -12.07
CA ASN A 19 1.02 -12.40 -12.81
C ASN A 19 0.23 -11.94 -14.05
N LYS A 20 0.84 -12.09 -15.23
CA LYS A 20 0.27 -11.66 -16.51
C LYS A 20 -1.02 -12.40 -16.87
N GLU A 21 -1.05 -13.72 -16.67
CA GLU A 21 -2.19 -14.57 -17.02
C GLU A 21 -3.44 -14.20 -16.21
N LYS A 22 -3.26 -14.03 -14.91
CA LYS A 22 -4.35 -13.70 -13.97
C LYS A 22 -4.55 -12.20 -13.74
N ARG A 23 -3.72 -11.37 -14.35
CA ARG A 23 -3.71 -9.89 -14.13
C ARG A 23 -3.78 -9.54 -12.64
N SER A 24 -2.90 -10.18 -11.86
CA SER A 24 -2.97 -10.16 -10.41
C SER A 24 -1.59 -9.97 -9.77
N VAL A 25 -1.61 -9.56 -8.51
CA VAL A 25 -0.44 -9.51 -7.64
C VAL A 25 -0.72 -10.24 -6.35
N ILE A 26 0.28 -10.90 -5.77
CA ILE A 26 0.16 -11.61 -4.50
C ILE A 26 0.96 -10.86 -3.44
N ILE A 27 0.27 -10.30 -2.48
CA ILE A 27 0.89 -9.72 -1.28
C ILE A 27 1.02 -10.82 -0.25
N LYS A 28 2.22 -11.00 0.31
CA LYS A 28 2.52 -12.04 1.30
C LYS A 28 3.00 -11.41 2.61
N GLU A 29 2.39 -11.82 3.71
CA GLU A 29 2.89 -11.58 5.05
C GLU A 29 3.79 -12.74 5.49
N THR A 30 5.02 -12.45 5.86
CA THR A 30 6.04 -13.45 6.18
C THR A 30 6.26 -13.67 7.68
N SER A 31 5.63 -12.86 8.54
CA SER A 31 5.75 -12.99 9.99
C SER A 31 5.23 -14.35 10.49
N PRO A 32 5.97 -15.07 11.34
CA PRO A 32 5.62 -16.43 11.78
C PRO A 32 4.22 -16.54 12.40
N GLY A 33 3.79 -15.55 13.17
CA GLY A 33 2.51 -15.55 13.88
C GLY A 33 1.31 -15.03 13.06
N ALA A 34 1.51 -14.60 11.83
CA ALA A 34 0.43 -14.03 11.03
C ALA A 34 -0.62 -15.07 10.64
N LYS A 35 -1.90 -14.79 10.90
CA LYS A 35 -3.02 -15.64 10.48
C LYS A 35 -3.43 -15.34 9.03
N LEU A 36 -3.33 -14.09 8.60
CA LEU A 36 -3.53 -13.69 7.22
C LEU A 36 -2.18 -13.71 6.52
N LYS A 37 -1.90 -14.79 5.77
CA LYS A 37 -0.59 -15.03 5.14
C LYS A 37 -0.45 -14.41 3.75
N LYS A 38 -1.56 -14.24 3.04
CA LYS A 38 -1.54 -13.71 1.68
C LYS A 38 -2.88 -13.12 1.27
N VAL A 39 -2.81 -12.16 0.36
CA VAL A 39 -3.94 -11.58 -0.36
C VAL A 39 -3.60 -11.56 -1.83
N ILE A 40 -4.56 -11.92 -2.69
CA ILE A 40 -4.44 -11.83 -4.14
C ILE A 40 -5.29 -10.64 -4.58
N LEU A 41 -4.67 -9.68 -5.23
CA LEU A 41 -5.36 -8.53 -5.81
C LEU A 41 -5.42 -8.71 -7.33
N GLU A 42 -6.62 -8.59 -7.87
CA GLU A 42 -6.92 -8.72 -9.30
C GLU A 42 -7.52 -7.42 -9.85
N GLY A 43 -7.73 -7.37 -11.17
CA GLY A 43 -8.40 -6.23 -11.81
C GLY A 43 -7.45 -5.19 -12.37
N PHE A 44 -6.15 -5.47 -12.39
CA PHE A 44 -5.17 -4.63 -13.08
C PHE A 44 -5.27 -4.83 -14.59
N THR A 45 -5.10 -3.74 -15.34
CA THR A 45 -5.34 -3.76 -16.79
C THR A 45 -4.10 -4.07 -17.60
N ASN A 46 -2.94 -3.56 -17.21
CA ASN A 46 -1.71 -3.63 -17.99
C ASN A 46 -0.48 -3.69 -17.09
N GLU A 47 0.44 -4.62 -17.41
CA GLU A 47 1.73 -4.74 -16.73
C GLU A 47 2.62 -3.51 -16.90
N ASP A 48 2.62 -2.88 -18.07
CA ASP A 48 3.45 -1.71 -18.35
C ASP A 48 3.04 -0.50 -17.52
N LYS A 49 1.79 -0.50 -17.05
CA LYS A 49 1.20 0.52 -16.19
C LYS A 49 0.97 0.04 -14.76
N PHE A 50 1.88 -0.80 -14.30
CA PHE A 50 1.84 -1.42 -12.99
C PHE A 50 3.23 -1.53 -12.38
N MET A 51 3.34 -1.27 -11.10
CA MET A 51 4.52 -1.53 -10.29
C MET A 51 4.09 -1.85 -8.88
N ALA A 52 4.63 -2.93 -8.31
CA ALA A 52 4.40 -3.29 -6.91
C ALA A 52 5.70 -3.65 -6.21
N PHE A 53 5.85 -3.22 -4.96
CA PHE A 53 7.03 -3.50 -4.16
C PHE A 53 6.69 -3.56 -2.66
N LYS A 54 7.51 -4.30 -1.90
CA LYS A 54 7.41 -4.40 -0.45
C LYS A 54 8.22 -3.30 0.21
N LEU A 55 7.73 -2.80 1.34
CA LEU A 55 8.50 -1.93 2.24
C LEU A 55 8.85 -2.60 3.57
N ASP A 56 8.12 -3.65 3.94
CA ASP A 56 8.50 -4.52 5.07
C ASP A 56 9.34 -5.69 4.55
N HIS A 57 10.66 -5.49 4.44
CA HIS A 57 11.61 -6.50 4.01
C HIS A 57 12.65 -6.75 5.10
N LYS A 58 12.98 -8.03 5.38
CA LYS A 58 13.84 -8.43 6.51
C LYS A 58 15.23 -7.78 6.48
N ASN A 59 15.79 -7.62 5.30
CA ASN A 59 17.17 -7.16 5.12
C ASN A 59 17.28 -5.70 4.64
N LEU A 60 16.16 -5.08 4.28
CA LEU A 60 16.12 -3.73 3.76
C LEU A 60 15.23 -2.86 4.65
N ARG A 61 15.74 -1.70 5.02
CA ARG A 61 15.00 -0.71 5.82
C ARG A 61 14.65 0.46 4.94
N LEU A 62 13.60 1.18 5.29
CA LEU A 62 13.18 2.39 4.56
C LEU A 62 14.31 3.42 4.49
N SER A 63 15.09 3.57 5.56
CA SER A 63 16.28 4.40 5.57
C SER A 63 17.31 3.88 6.57
N GLN A 64 18.54 3.75 6.12
CA GLN A 64 19.70 3.44 6.98
C GLN A 64 20.22 4.67 7.72
N TYR A 65 19.87 5.87 7.26
CA TYR A 65 20.27 7.13 7.89
C TYR A 65 19.42 7.51 9.11
N LEU A 66 18.28 6.86 9.30
CA LEU A 66 17.41 7.13 10.43
C LEU A 66 17.74 6.25 11.63
N SER A 67 17.59 6.81 12.84
CA SER A 67 17.80 6.07 14.08
C SER A 67 16.92 4.82 14.15
N GLN A 68 17.55 3.71 14.49
CA GLN A 68 16.88 2.42 14.60
C GLN A 68 15.97 2.33 15.83
N SER A 69 16.17 3.20 16.83
CA SER A 69 15.29 3.31 17.99
C SER A 69 13.90 3.86 17.65
N GLN A 70 13.76 4.49 16.49
CA GLN A 70 12.50 5.04 15.99
C GLN A 70 11.78 4.03 15.10
N GLU A 71 11.34 2.91 15.69
CA GLU A 71 10.74 1.80 14.96
C GLU A 71 9.58 2.20 14.03
N LYS A 72 8.71 3.12 14.45
CA LYS A 72 7.54 3.52 13.67
C LYS A 72 7.90 4.19 12.34
N ILE A 73 9.03 4.89 12.29
CA ILE A 73 9.50 5.60 11.08
C ILE A 73 10.10 4.61 10.07
N ASN A 74 10.68 3.52 10.56
CA ASN A 74 11.38 2.53 9.73
C ASN A 74 10.52 1.33 9.31
N LYS A 75 9.25 1.25 9.75
CA LYS A 75 8.33 0.17 9.37
C LYS A 75 7.46 0.61 8.20
N GLY A 76 7.59 -0.07 7.07
CA GLY A 76 6.72 0.10 5.91
C GLY A 76 5.51 -0.84 5.94
N CYS A 77 4.58 -0.63 5.02
CA CYS A 77 3.48 -1.54 4.78
C CYS A 77 3.92 -2.77 3.95
N ASP A 78 3.09 -3.83 3.94
CA ASP A 78 3.38 -5.08 3.24
C ASP A 78 3.54 -4.92 1.73
N ALA A 79 2.85 -3.97 1.13
CA ALA A 79 3.04 -3.61 -0.27
C ALA A 79 2.62 -2.18 -0.58
N VAL A 80 3.35 -1.57 -1.53
CA VAL A 80 2.93 -0.38 -2.27
C VAL A 80 2.70 -0.78 -3.71
N ILE A 81 1.58 -0.37 -4.29
CA ILE A 81 1.21 -0.67 -5.67
C ILE A 81 0.89 0.63 -6.39
N ALA A 82 1.67 0.96 -7.41
CA ALA A 82 1.35 2.02 -8.36
C ALA A 82 0.72 1.37 -9.60
N ALA A 83 -0.48 1.78 -9.98
CA ALA A 83 -1.19 1.20 -11.11
C ALA A 83 -2.10 2.22 -11.79
N GLU A 84 -2.30 2.05 -13.11
CA GLU A 84 -3.37 2.73 -13.83
C GLU A 84 -4.61 1.84 -13.87
N ILE A 85 -5.75 2.38 -13.46
CA ILE A 85 -7.05 1.70 -13.50
C ILE A 85 -8.05 2.67 -14.14
N ASN A 86 -8.69 2.24 -15.21
CA ASN A 86 -9.65 3.07 -15.98
C ASN A 86 -9.09 4.44 -16.39
N GLY A 87 -7.82 4.48 -16.81
CA GLY A 87 -7.15 5.71 -17.26
C GLY A 87 -6.66 6.64 -16.13
N ASN A 88 -6.88 6.29 -14.87
CA ASN A 88 -6.43 7.06 -13.71
C ASN A 88 -5.29 6.38 -12.98
N GLY A 89 -4.31 7.15 -12.54
CA GLY A 89 -3.21 6.66 -11.70
C GLY A 89 -3.61 6.53 -10.23
N TYR A 90 -3.21 5.42 -9.62
CA TYR A 90 -3.45 5.13 -8.21
C TYR A 90 -2.18 4.62 -7.53
N ILE A 91 -2.04 4.95 -6.25
CA ILE A 91 -1.04 4.36 -5.36
C ILE A 91 -1.79 3.72 -4.20
N PHE A 92 -1.71 2.39 -4.10
CA PHE A 92 -2.29 1.64 -3.00
C PHE A 92 -1.21 1.31 -1.98
N PHE A 93 -1.46 1.69 -0.73
CA PHE A 93 -0.69 1.26 0.43
C PHE A 93 -1.43 0.11 1.08
N CYS A 94 -0.87 -1.09 1.05
CA CYS A 94 -1.53 -2.33 1.45
C CYS A 94 -0.87 -2.91 2.70
N GLU A 95 -1.67 -3.16 3.73
CA GLU A 95 -1.23 -3.77 4.99
C GLU A 95 -2.10 -4.96 5.34
N LEU A 96 -1.48 -6.09 5.72
CA LEU A 96 -2.14 -7.31 6.15
C LEU A 96 -2.08 -7.42 7.68
N LYS A 97 -3.22 -7.49 8.33
CA LYS A 97 -3.29 -7.68 9.79
C LYS A 97 -4.18 -8.88 10.12
N SER A 98 -3.75 -9.62 11.14
CA SER A 98 -4.56 -10.66 11.76
C SER A 98 -5.75 -10.05 12.53
N ASP A 99 -6.21 -10.69 13.59
CA ASP A 99 -7.49 -10.39 14.26
C ASP A 99 -7.58 -9.01 14.93
N SER A 100 -6.47 -8.39 15.31
CA SER A 100 -6.45 -7.12 16.04
C SER A 100 -5.49 -6.13 15.38
N PRO A 101 -5.96 -5.29 14.47
CA PRO A 101 -5.10 -4.37 13.76
C PRO A 101 -4.61 -3.25 14.67
N LYS A 102 -3.31 -3.26 14.99
CA LYS A 102 -2.62 -2.18 15.70
C LYS A 102 -1.35 -1.79 14.93
N GLY A 103 -0.97 -0.52 15.03
CA GLY A 103 0.30 -0.02 14.48
C GLY A 103 0.33 0.21 12.95
N TYR A 104 -0.73 -0.13 12.21
CA TYR A 104 -0.80 0.04 10.76
C TYR A 104 -0.74 1.52 10.33
N GLU A 105 -1.23 2.43 11.16
CA GLU A 105 -1.21 3.87 10.87
C GLU A 105 0.23 4.37 10.69
N GLY A 106 1.14 3.98 11.58
CA GLY A 106 2.56 4.31 11.46
C GLY A 106 3.19 3.72 10.20
N GLN A 107 2.84 2.47 9.85
CA GLN A 107 3.32 1.82 8.62
C GLN A 107 2.83 2.55 7.37
N PHE A 108 1.57 2.97 7.33
CA PHE A 108 1.05 3.78 6.22
C PHE A 108 1.73 5.15 6.12
N LEU A 109 1.92 5.85 7.24
CA LEU A 109 2.59 7.15 7.25
C LEU A 109 4.04 7.05 6.75
N SER A 110 4.81 6.08 7.24
CA SER A 110 6.17 5.84 6.77
C SER A 110 6.23 5.48 5.30
N SER A 111 5.32 4.61 4.84
CA SER A 111 5.25 4.21 3.43
C SER A 111 4.88 5.37 2.53
N HIS A 112 3.97 6.22 2.98
CA HIS A 112 3.59 7.44 2.26
C HIS A 112 4.79 8.38 2.12
N ALA A 113 5.48 8.67 3.23
CA ALA A 113 6.67 9.52 3.21
C ALA A 113 7.78 8.98 2.31
N PHE A 114 7.93 7.65 2.25
CA PHE A 114 8.86 7.01 1.32
C PHE A 114 8.45 7.20 -0.14
N VAL A 115 7.16 7.06 -0.46
CA VAL A 115 6.66 7.31 -1.82
C VAL A 115 6.82 8.77 -2.21
N ASP A 116 6.60 9.74 -1.31
CA ASP A 116 6.84 11.16 -1.57
C ASP A 116 8.32 11.44 -1.83
N TYR A 117 9.22 10.74 -1.12
CA TYR A 117 10.66 10.79 -1.40
C TYR A 117 10.97 10.26 -2.81
N ILE A 118 10.42 9.11 -3.19
CA ILE A 118 10.56 8.55 -4.54
C ILE A 118 10.02 9.51 -5.60
N ASP A 119 8.86 10.11 -5.38
CA ASP A 119 8.26 11.10 -6.29
C ASP A 119 9.19 12.30 -6.47
N SER A 120 9.80 12.80 -5.38
CA SER A 120 10.79 13.86 -5.43
C SER A 120 12.02 13.49 -6.27
N LEU A 121 12.52 12.25 -6.15
CA LEU A 121 13.63 11.76 -6.97
C LEU A 121 13.24 11.67 -8.45
N ILE A 122 12.08 11.09 -8.76
CA ILE A 122 11.58 10.96 -10.12
C ILE A 122 11.39 12.35 -10.74
N GLY A 123 10.86 13.31 -9.99
CA GLY A 123 10.69 14.68 -10.46
C GLY A 123 12.00 15.35 -10.82
N LYS A 124 13.02 15.22 -9.95
CA LYS A 124 14.32 15.86 -10.14
C LYS A 124 15.16 15.24 -11.23
N PHE A 125 15.12 13.93 -11.40
CA PHE A 125 16.02 13.23 -12.32
C PHE A 125 15.40 12.88 -13.67
N TYR A 126 14.04 12.81 -13.75
CA TYR A 126 13.35 12.33 -14.94
C TYR A 126 12.19 13.21 -15.39
N GLU A 127 11.93 14.32 -14.70
CA GLU A 127 10.83 15.25 -14.99
C GLU A 127 9.44 14.56 -14.99
N LEU A 128 9.29 13.54 -14.18
CA LEU A 128 8.05 12.77 -14.01
C LEU A 128 7.48 12.98 -12.61
N SER A 129 6.18 12.76 -12.39
CA SER A 129 5.54 12.89 -11.08
C SER A 129 4.44 11.88 -10.83
N LEU A 130 4.29 11.53 -9.55
CA LEU A 130 3.20 10.75 -9.00
C LEU A 130 2.12 11.63 -8.33
N GLU A 131 2.26 12.95 -8.37
CA GLU A 131 1.36 13.90 -7.69
C GLU A 131 -0.11 13.70 -8.08
N LYS A 132 -0.36 13.41 -9.36
CA LYS A 132 -1.72 13.19 -9.89
C LYS A 132 -2.30 11.82 -9.53
N PHE A 133 -1.51 10.94 -8.92
CA PHE A 133 -1.97 9.62 -8.51
C PHE A 133 -2.80 9.72 -7.24
N LYS A 134 -3.98 9.11 -7.25
CA LYS A 134 -4.83 9.02 -6.05
C LYS A 134 -4.25 8.01 -5.07
N LYS A 135 -3.99 8.45 -3.84
CA LYS A 135 -3.42 7.62 -2.77
C LYS A 135 -4.54 6.91 -2.01
N ILE A 136 -4.50 5.58 -1.94
CA ILE A 136 -5.50 4.72 -1.30
C ILE A 136 -4.81 3.81 -0.29
N TYR A 137 -5.35 3.76 0.93
CA TYR A 137 -4.82 2.95 2.04
C TYR A 137 -5.74 1.78 2.29
N VAL A 138 -5.25 0.55 2.14
CA VAL A 138 -6.05 -0.67 2.24
C VAL A 138 -5.53 -1.55 3.36
N LEU A 139 -6.34 -1.72 4.40
CA LEU A 139 -6.07 -2.62 5.49
C LEU A 139 -6.83 -3.94 5.29
N PHE A 140 -6.12 -5.02 5.03
CA PHE A 140 -6.67 -6.36 4.94
C PHE A 140 -6.67 -7.04 6.31
N THR A 141 -7.82 -7.59 6.71
CA THR A 141 -7.95 -8.29 8.01
C THR A 141 -8.57 -9.67 7.83
N SER A 142 -8.20 -10.61 8.71
CA SER A 142 -8.77 -11.96 8.71
C SER A 142 -10.19 -12.04 9.28
N LYS A 143 -10.63 -11.03 10.01
CA LYS A 143 -12.00 -10.97 10.56
C LYS A 143 -12.98 -10.50 9.50
N LYS A 144 -14.15 -11.18 9.41
CA LYS A 144 -15.34 -10.61 8.76
C LYS A 144 -15.68 -9.30 9.48
N ILE A 145 -15.29 -8.19 8.89
CA ILE A 145 -15.84 -6.92 9.32
C ILE A 145 -17.24 -6.89 8.72
N LEU A 146 -18.27 -7.00 9.56
CA LEU A 146 -19.61 -6.61 9.15
C LEU A 146 -19.48 -5.20 8.59
N ALA A 147 -19.74 -5.08 7.29
CA ALA A 147 -19.59 -3.82 6.58
C ALA A 147 -20.55 -2.79 7.19
N LYS A 148 -20.09 -2.09 8.21
CA LYS A 148 -20.66 -0.78 8.49
C LYS A 148 -20.11 0.13 7.39
N PRO A 149 -20.97 0.88 6.69
CA PRO A 149 -20.50 1.89 5.75
C PRO A 149 -19.47 2.77 6.45
N PRO A 150 -18.46 3.28 5.75
CA PRO A 150 -17.47 4.15 6.35
C PRO A 150 -18.20 5.30 7.03
N VAL A 151 -18.13 5.34 8.34
CA VAL A 151 -18.58 6.52 9.09
C VAL A 151 -17.50 7.55 8.78
N TYR A 152 -17.81 8.46 7.87
CA TYR A 152 -16.99 9.64 7.66
C TYR A 152 -16.77 10.29 9.03
N PRO A 153 -15.54 10.46 9.49
CA PRO A 153 -15.32 11.24 10.71
C PRO A 153 -15.93 12.61 10.46
N ARG A 154 -16.95 12.97 11.22
CA ARG A 154 -17.46 14.35 11.19
C ARG A 154 -16.27 15.25 11.47
N PRO A 155 -16.07 16.33 10.70
CA PRO A 155 -14.99 17.26 10.95
C PRO A 155 -15.12 17.75 12.40
N ARG A 156 -14.21 17.32 13.27
CA ARG A 156 -14.11 17.90 14.60
C ARG A 156 -13.78 19.36 14.41
N LYS A 157 -14.55 20.25 15.07
CA LYS A 157 -14.31 21.70 15.07
C LYS A 157 -12.81 21.94 15.26
N LYS A 158 -12.20 22.62 14.30
CA LYS A 158 -10.78 22.97 14.28
C LYS A 158 -10.45 23.76 15.55
N THR A 159 -9.77 23.14 16.49
CA THR A 159 -8.87 23.87 17.37
C THR A 159 -7.55 23.96 16.60
N SER A 160 -7.00 25.14 16.53
CA SER A 160 -5.86 25.58 15.72
C SER A 160 -4.55 24.86 16.06
N LYS A 161 -4.43 23.59 15.69
CA LYS A 161 -3.17 22.87 15.49
C LYS A 161 -3.40 22.03 14.25
N GLU A 162 -2.54 22.22 13.24
CA GLU A 162 -2.55 21.49 11.97
C GLU A 162 -2.82 20.00 12.20
N SER A 163 -4.07 19.60 12.05
CA SER A 163 -4.42 18.18 12.03
C SER A 163 -3.88 17.62 10.73
N LYS A 164 -2.79 16.87 10.79
CA LYS A 164 -2.40 15.98 9.69
C LYS A 164 -3.63 15.18 9.31
N GLU A 165 -4.17 15.44 8.13
CA GLU A 165 -5.31 14.69 7.60
C GLU A 165 -4.85 13.24 7.49
N ILE A 166 -5.38 12.39 8.37
CA ILE A 166 -5.18 10.94 8.24
C ILE A 166 -6.00 10.52 7.03
N PRO A 167 -5.37 9.97 5.99
CA PRO A 167 -6.06 9.59 4.78
C PRO A 167 -7.18 8.60 5.04
N LEU A 168 -8.21 8.62 4.21
CA LEU A 168 -9.35 7.71 4.29
C LEU A 168 -8.89 6.25 4.18
N PHE A 169 -9.04 5.47 5.25
CA PHE A 169 -8.71 4.04 5.25
C PHE A 169 -9.86 3.21 4.71
N ILE A 170 -9.58 2.42 3.68
CA ILE A 170 -10.51 1.41 3.19
C ILE A 170 -10.15 0.07 3.82
N LYS A 171 -11.10 -0.55 4.51
CA LYS A 171 -10.93 -1.87 5.10
C LYS A 171 -11.35 -2.95 4.12
N GLY A 172 -10.39 -3.76 3.67
CA GLY A 172 -10.66 -4.99 2.93
C GLY A 172 -10.87 -6.17 3.88
N SER A 173 -11.82 -7.05 3.61
CA SER A 173 -11.99 -8.29 4.37
C SER A 173 -11.70 -9.50 3.50
N CYS A 174 -10.83 -10.41 3.97
CA CYS A 174 -10.64 -11.72 3.36
C CYS A 174 -11.54 -12.74 4.04
N ARG A 175 -12.27 -13.55 3.26
CA ARG A 175 -13.14 -14.60 3.83
C ARG A 175 -12.28 -15.71 4.45
N LYS A 176 -12.63 -16.12 5.67
CA LYS A 176 -12.09 -17.34 6.31
C LYS A 176 -12.61 -18.57 5.57
N GLY A 177 -11.72 -19.50 5.19
CA GLY A 177 -12.10 -20.85 4.78
C GLY A 177 -12.17 -21.17 3.28
N SER A 178 -11.98 -20.21 2.40
CA SER A 178 -11.71 -20.47 0.99
C SER A 178 -10.30 -20.05 0.64
N ASN A 179 -9.70 -20.65 -0.37
CA ASN A 179 -8.45 -20.20 -1.01
C ASN A 179 -8.27 -18.69 -0.86
N PRO A 180 -7.03 -18.18 -0.64
CA PRO A 180 -6.80 -16.76 -0.35
C PRO A 180 -7.68 -15.93 -1.27
N GLY A 181 -8.61 -15.21 -0.69
CA GLY A 181 -9.66 -14.56 -1.44
C GLY A 181 -9.05 -13.61 -2.46
N CYS A 182 -9.37 -13.83 -3.74
CA CYS A 182 -9.10 -12.86 -4.77
C CYS A 182 -9.96 -11.63 -4.53
N ILE A 183 -9.33 -10.48 -4.50
CA ILE A 183 -9.98 -9.19 -4.26
C ILE A 183 -9.80 -8.35 -5.51
N ASP A 184 -10.89 -7.92 -6.10
CA ASP A 184 -10.84 -6.99 -7.22
C ASP A 184 -10.48 -5.59 -6.71
N ILE A 185 -9.31 -5.11 -7.12
CA ILE A 185 -8.79 -3.80 -6.69
C ILE A 185 -9.70 -2.65 -7.17
N ARG A 186 -10.48 -2.86 -8.23
CA ARG A 186 -11.42 -1.87 -8.77
C ARG A 186 -12.53 -1.52 -7.79
N ASN A 187 -12.81 -2.38 -6.81
CA ASN A 187 -13.78 -2.08 -5.74
C ASN A 187 -13.34 -0.92 -4.82
N TYR A 188 -12.07 -0.53 -4.88
CA TYR A 188 -11.49 0.56 -4.08
C TYR A 188 -11.32 1.86 -4.87
N VAL A 189 -11.57 1.85 -6.18
CA VAL A 189 -11.43 3.01 -7.06
C VAL A 189 -12.82 3.44 -7.57
N ARG A 190 -13.48 4.27 -6.81
CA ARG A 190 -14.77 4.89 -7.18
C ARG A 190 -14.57 6.37 -7.45
#